data_0f6047167aa683855c3ce9fc76186a06
#
_entry.id   0f6047167aa683855c3ce9fc76186a06
#
_cell.length_a   1.000
_cell.length_b   1.000
_cell.length_c   1.000
_cell.angle_alpha   90.00
_cell.angle_beta   90.00
_cell.angle_gamma   90.00
#
_symmetry.space_group_name_H-M   'P 1'
#
loop_
_entity.id
_entity.type
_entity.pdbx_description
1 polymer ?
#
loop_
_entity_poly.entity_id
_entity_poly.type
_entity_poly.pdbx_seq_one_letter_code
_entity_poly.pdbx_strand_id
1 'polypeptide(L)'
;MDRERGGLITYLDEPPGSAGLVIVGGGVVGAATAFYAAQMGLHPLVLERRAALCTLTTPASTGAFRLQFDNREELELVRESVALFLSFNDVTGQGDYDLAVRQQGYLWLTTDERRAGRQRTLVAQQHGWGQDDVELLDGDEVRSRWPYVRDEVLQARWRAEDGFLDPKALTLGLVAGSRAPVCTGCEVTGFRTANGCLTGVETNRGVVACESAVIAAGPFSGVVGALAGLRFPLTTVARHKVVMPDVPEVPPCAPMTIDDDTGAHWRPALRGAYLLHTDPTTPPSPPADDVTPDHRFAQGLLDPASPVSVARVSDFWERVWAHGAAHWFMQSGHYTMTPDHRPLLGPSDLPGLYLNTGYSGHGIMGSPAGSRRFIDVLTGRTRPEDNAFRPNRAFSPRDLDVL
;
A
#
# COMPACT_ATOMS: atom_id res chain seq x y z
N MET A 1 -18.08 25.16 -26.49
CA MET A 1 -18.28 24.13 -25.46
C MET A 1 -16.98 23.32 -25.41
N ASP A 2 -16.01 23.81 -24.65
CA ASP A 2 -14.77 23.10 -24.41
C ASP A 2 -15.09 21.88 -23.54
N ARG A 3 -14.98 20.70 -24.13
CA ARG A 3 -14.88 19.47 -23.32
C ARG A 3 -13.58 19.59 -22.54
N GLU A 4 -13.67 19.88 -21.25
CA GLU A 4 -12.57 19.70 -20.33
C GLU A 4 -12.09 18.25 -20.49
N ARG A 5 -10.94 18.09 -21.12
CA ARG A 5 -10.23 16.82 -21.18
C ARG A 5 -9.88 16.49 -19.74
N GLY A 6 -10.34 15.36 -19.23
CA GLY A 6 -9.99 14.86 -17.92
C GLY A 6 -8.50 15.03 -17.66
N GLY A 7 -8.16 15.57 -16.49
CA GLY A 7 -6.92 16.24 -16.18
C GLY A 7 -5.66 15.48 -16.58
N LEU A 8 -4.95 16.02 -17.56
CA LEU A 8 -3.57 15.66 -17.78
C LEU A 8 -2.75 16.11 -16.57
N ILE A 9 -1.83 15.26 -16.11
CA ILE A 9 -0.87 15.63 -15.07
C ILE A 9 0.02 16.76 -15.60
N THR A 10 0.14 17.83 -14.84
CA THR A 10 1.03 18.97 -15.18
C THR A 10 2.45 18.66 -14.73
N TYR A 11 3.32 18.37 -15.66
CA TYR A 11 4.75 18.18 -15.39
C TYR A 11 5.50 19.50 -15.59
N LEU A 12 6.42 19.78 -14.65
CA LEU A 12 7.33 20.92 -14.71
C LEU A 12 8.76 20.44 -14.97
N ASP A 13 9.45 21.12 -15.87
CA ASP A 13 10.89 20.87 -16.12
C ASP A 13 11.75 21.33 -14.94
N GLU A 14 11.39 22.44 -14.31
CA GLU A 14 12.06 23.02 -13.15
C GLU A 14 11.04 23.26 -12.02
N PRO A 15 11.45 23.11 -10.75
CA PRO A 15 10.57 23.41 -9.64
C PRO A 15 10.32 24.92 -9.56
N PRO A 16 9.11 25.38 -9.17
CA PRO A 16 8.83 26.80 -8.98
C PRO A 16 9.61 27.35 -7.78
N GLY A 17 9.80 28.64 -7.74
CA GLY A 17 10.51 29.32 -6.64
C GLY A 17 9.81 29.20 -5.28
N SER A 18 8.50 28.86 -5.24
CA SER A 18 7.73 28.64 -4.01
C SER A 18 6.54 27.73 -4.22
N ALA A 19 6.06 27.10 -3.13
CA ALA A 19 4.85 26.30 -3.09
C ALA A 19 4.16 26.44 -1.73
N GLY A 20 2.83 26.22 -1.68
CA GLY A 20 2.08 26.21 -0.41
C GLY A 20 2.38 24.98 0.44
N LEU A 21 2.47 23.81 -0.20
CA LEU A 21 2.88 22.56 0.42
C LEU A 21 3.80 21.79 -0.52
N VAL A 22 5.04 21.50 -0.09
CA VAL A 22 5.95 20.63 -0.84
C VAL A 22 5.76 19.18 -0.41
N ILE A 23 5.48 18.28 -1.36
CA ILE A 23 5.30 16.84 -1.14
C ILE A 23 6.52 16.11 -1.71
N VAL A 24 7.28 15.44 -0.84
CA VAL A 24 8.48 14.71 -1.22
C VAL A 24 8.15 13.24 -1.47
N GLY A 25 8.07 12.86 -2.75
CA GLY A 25 7.79 11.51 -3.23
C GLY A 25 6.53 11.42 -4.10
N GLY A 26 6.67 10.79 -5.27
CA GLY A 26 5.63 10.60 -6.30
C GLY A 26 5.02 9.19 -6.33
N GLY A 27 5.01 8.49 -5.20
CA GLY A 27 4.27 7.23 -5.01
C GLY A 27 2.81 7.47 -4.61
N VAL A 28 2.06 6.39 -4.32
CA VAL A 28 0.64 6.47 -3.94
C VAL A 28 0.39 7.39 -2.74
N VAL A 29 1.28 7.41 -1.75
CA VAL A 29 1.17 8.27 -0.56
C VAL A 29 1.26 9.75 -0.94
N GLY A 30 2.27 10.13 -1.73
CA GLY A 30 2.41 11.51 -2.20
C GLY A 30 1.27 11.96 -3.11
N ALA A 31 0.81 11.06 -3.99
CA ALA A 31 -0.33 11.30 -4.86
C ALA A 31 -1.63 11.56 -4.08
N ALA A 32 -1.92 10.72 -3.07
CA ALA A 32 -3.08 10.92 -2.21
C ALA A 32 -2.96 12.20 -1.37
N THR A 33 -1.74 12.51 -0.88
CA THR A 33 -1.49 13.77 -0.17
C THR A 33 -1.74 14.98 -1.07
N ALA A 34 -1.26 14.96 -2.32
CA ALA A 34 -1.48 16.03 -3.28
C ALA A 34 -2.98 16.22 -3.56
N PHE A 35 -3.72 15.13 -3.72
CA PHE A 35 -5.15 15.17 -3.97
C PHE A 35 -5.91 15.89 -2.84
N TYR A 36 -5.74 15.45 -1.61
CA TYR A 36 -6.45 16.06 -0.48
C TYR A 36 -5.93 17.47 -0.13
N ALA A 37 -4.63 17.74 -0.33
CA ALA A 37 -4.08 19.08 -0.17
C ALA A 37 -4.68 20.07 -1.17
N ALA A 38 -4.84 19.66 -2.44
CA ALA A 38 -5.47 20.47 -3.47
C ALA A 38 -6.94 20.78 -3.17
N GLN A 39 -7.71 19.80 -2.68
CA GLN A 39 -9.09 20.01 -2.24
C GLN A 39 -9.22 21.04 -1.13
N MET A 40 -8.15 21.19 -0.32
CA MET A 40 -8.08 22.17 0.77
C MET A 40 -7.46 23.51 0.35
N GLY A 41 -7.14 23.69 -0.93
CA GLY A 41 -6.51 24.93 -1.43
C GLY A 41 -5.09 25.16 -0.96
N LEU A 42 -4.35 24.11 -0.58
CA LEU A 42 -2.98 24.22 -0.04
C LEU A 42 -1.90 24.39 -1.14
N HIS A 43 -2.28 24.46 -2.40
CA HIS A 43 -1.36 24.62 -3.55
C HIS A 43 -0.15 23.67 -3.48
N PRO A 44 -0.39 22.33 -3.53
CA PRO A 44 0.67 21.33 -3.41
C PRO A 44 1.59 21.32 -4.64
N LEU A 45 2.88 21.00 -4.41
CA LEU A 45 3.88 20.66 -5.42
C LEU A 45 4.45 19.29 -5.10
N VAL A 46 4.40 18.35 -6.06
CA VAL A 46 5.01 17.02 -5.90
C VAL A 46 6.43 17.03 -6.47
N LEU A 47 7.40 16.68 -5.64
CA LEU A 47 8.79 16.46 -6.05
C LEU A 47 9.09 14.96 -6.07
N GLU A 48 9.46 14.44 -7.25
CA GLU A 48 9.84 13.04 -7.43
C GLU A 48 11.26 12.95 -7.98
N ARG A 49 12.16 12.25 -7.29
CA ARG A 49 13.57 12.13 -7.69
C ARG A 49 13.78 11.30 -8.96
N ARG A 50 12.88 10.33 -9.23
CA ARG A 50 12.97 9.51 -10.44
C ARG A 50 12.34 10.23 -11.64
N ALA A 51 12.64 9.71 -12.83
CA ALA A 51 12.16 10.30 -14.08
C ALA A 51 10.64 10.15 -14.29
N ALA A 52 9.96 9.33 -13.48
CA ALA A 52 8.52 9.12 -13.56
C ALA A 52 7.91 8.84 -12.19
N LEU A 53 6.63 9.15 -12.03
CA LEU A 53 5.83 8.79 -10.87
C LEU A 53 5.64 7.28 -10.75
N CYS A 54 5.41 6.80 -9.54
CA CYS A 54 4.97 5.42 -9.30
C CYS A 54 5.92 4.35 -9.87
N THR A 55 7.21 4.43 -9.60
CA THR A 55 8.22 3.55 -10.22
C THR A 55 8.93 2.60 -9.25
N LEU A 56 8.67 2.67 -7.94
CA LEU A 56 9.31 1.80 -6.93
C LEU A 56 8.30 0.86 -6.26
N THR A 57 8.06 1.03 -4.97
CA THR A 57 7.22 0.12 -4.15
C THR A 57 5.77 0.03 -4.63
N THR A 58 5.19 1.15 -5.06
CA THR A 58 3.78 1.19 -5.46
C THR A 58 3.42 0.18 -6.56
N PRO A 59 4.12 0.10 -7.72
CA PRO A 59 3.79 -0.88 -8.77
C PRO A 59 4.18 -2.32 -8.39
N ALA A 60 5.08 -2.50 -7.42
CA ALA A 60 5.42 -3.82 -6.91
C ALA A 60 4.33 -4.43 -6.01
N SER A 61 3.34 -3.62 -5.56
CA SER A 61 2.19 -4.10 -4.81
C SER A 61 1.27 -5.00 -5.65
N THR A 62 0.50 -5.86 -4.98
CA THR A 62 -0.62 -6.58 -5.60
C THR A 62 -1.83 -5.70 -5.88
N GLY A 63 -1.87 -4.50 -5.28
CA GLY A 63 -3.04 -3.63 -5.34
C GLY A 63 -4.22 -4.09 -4.51
N ALA A 64 -4.00 -5.01 -3.59
CA ALA A 64 -5.06 -5.57 -2.77
C ALA A 64 -5.57 -4.59 -1.71
N PHE A 65 -6.87 -4.67 -1.40
CA PHE A 65 -7.52 -3.98 -0.31
C PHE A 65 -8.47 -4.90 0.43
N ARG A 66 -8.54 -4.76 1.75
CA ARG A 66 -9.40 -5.56 2.63
C ARG A 66 -9.84 -4.79 3.85
N LEU A 67 -10.94 -5.21 4.48
CA LEU A 67 -11.38 -4.72 5.80
C LEU A 67 -11.21 -5.74 6.92
N GLN A 68 -10.54 -6.84 6.67
CA GLN A 68 -10.28 -7.90 7.63
C GLN A 68 -9.01 -7.57 8.44
N PHE A 69 -9.08 -6.60 9.36
CA PHE A 69 -8.01 -6.18 10.24
C PHE A 69 -8.18 -6.71 11.68
N ASP A 70 -7.08 -6.79 12.41
CA ASP A 70 -7.01 -7.15 13.82
C ASP A 70 -7.11 -5.93 14.77
N ASN A 71 -7.29 -4.74 14.21
CA ASN A 71 -7.43 -3.50 14.96
C ASN A 71 -8.44 -2.56 14.29
N ARG A 72 -9.18 -1.85 15.13
CA ARG A 72 -10.28 -1.00 14.71
C ARG A 72 -9.81 0.24 13.95
N GLU A 73 -8.68 0.83 14.34
CA GLU A 73 -8.21 2.08 13.75
C GLU A 73 -7.80 1.90 12.28
N GLU A 74 -7.14 0.78 11.93
CA GLU A 74 -6.82 0.46 10.54
C GLU A 74 -8.06 0.03 9.76
N LEU A 75 -8.96 -0.74 10.37
CA LEU A 75 -10.23 -1.08 9.75
C LEU A 75 -11.01 0.18 9.33
N GLU A 76 -11.16 1.15 10.24
CA GLU A 76 -11.85 2.42 9.96
C GLU A 76 -11.09 3.27 8.92
N LEU A 77 -9.75 3.28 8.97
CA LEU A 77 -8.92 3.96 7.99
C LEU A 77 -9.14 3.39 6.59
N VAL A 78 -9.05 2.07 6.45
CA VAL A 78 -9.14 1.43 5.14
C VAL A 78 -10.57 1.45 4.61
N ARG A 79 -11.58 1.35 5.46
CA ARG A 79 -13.00 1.51 5.06
C ARG A 79 -13.23 2.81 4.30
N GLU A 80 -12.63 3.90 4.75
CA GLU A 80 -12.70 5.19 4.10
C GLU A 80 -11.96 5.20 2.74
N SER A 81 -10.81 4.54 2.65
CA SER A 81 -10.10 4.38 1.38
C SER A 81 -10.89 3.55 0.37
N VAL A 82 -11.55 2.46 0.82
CA VAL A 82 -12.40 1.62 -0.04
C VAL A 82 -13.58 2.42 -0.57
N ALA A 83 -14.21 3.25 0.26
CA ALA A 83 -15.26 4.16 -0.20
C ALA A 83 -14.78 5.09 -1.32
N LEU A 84 -13.56 5.64 -1.21
CA LEU A 84 -12.94 6.40 -2.30
C LEU A 84 -12.74 5.56 -3.55
N PHE A 85 -12.24 4.31 -3.45
CA PHE A 85 -12.02 3.46 -4.63
C PHE A 85 -13.31 3.22 -5.40
N LEU A 86 -14.41 2.97 -4.70
CA LEU A 86 -15.72 2.68 -5.31
C LEU A 86 -16.42 3.91 -5.87
N SER A 87 -16.07 5.11 -5.40
CA SER A 87 -16.63 6.39 -5.87
C SER A 87 -15.57 7.28 -6.54
N PHE A 88 -14.49 6.68 -7.06
CA PHE A 88 -13.30 7.40 -7.48
C PHE A 88 -13.60 8.51 -8.50
N ASN A 89 -14.37 8.20 -9.52
CA ASN A 89 -14.69 9.15 -10.59
C ASN A 89 -15.49 10.35 -10.09
N ASP A 90 -16.46 10.10 -9.22
CA ASP A 90 -17.29 11.17 -8.63
C ASP A 90 -16.45 12.08 -7.74
N VAL A 91 -15.58 11.49 -6.90
CA VAL A 91 -14.74 12.22 -5.93
C VAL A 91 -13.63 13.00 -6.62
N THR A 92 -13.05 12.45 -7.68
CA THR A 92 -11.92 13.08 -8.40
C THR A 92 -12.35 13.93 -9.59
N GLY A 93 -13.60 13.81 -10.02
CA GLY A 93 -14.12 14.50 -11.20
C GLY A 93 -13.53 14.03 -12.52
N GLN A 94 -13.05 12.78 -12.60
CA GLN A 94 -12.33 12.27 -13.78
C GLN A 94 -13.18 11.47 -14.78
N GLY A 95 -14.51 11.48 -14.63
CA GLY A 95 -15.40 10.79 -15.58
C GLY A 95 -15.14 9.28 -15.66
N ASP A 96 -14.71 8.78 -16.82
CA ASP A 96 -14.56 7.33 -17.09
C ASP A 96 -13.17 6.77 -16.71
N TYR A 97 -12.52 7.26 -15.67
CA TYR A 97 -11.23 6.76 -15.24
C TYR A 97 -11.35 5.39 -14.55
N ASP A 98 -10.68 4.36 -15.09
CA ASP A 98 -10.76 2.99 -14.56
C ASP A 98 -9.59 2.66 -13.63
N LEU A 99 -9.90 2.46 -12.35
CA LEU A 99 -8.95 1.93 -11.35
C LEU A 99 -8.75 0.41 -11.48
N ALA A 100 -9.46 -0.25 -12.37
CA ALA A 100 -9.52 -1.71 -12.45
C ALA A 100 -9.91 -2.38 -11.12
N VAL A 101 -10.84 -1.78 -10.37
CA VAL A 101 -11.35 -2.35 -9.13
C VAL A 101 -12.05 -3.67 -9.41
N ARG A 102 -11.69 -4.69 -8.64
CA ARG A 102 -12.33 -6.02 -8.65
C ARG A 102 -12.61 -6.43 -7.21
N GLN A 103 -13.88 -6.43 -6.83
CA GLN A 103 -14.35 -7.00 -5.57
C GLN A 103 -14.61 -8.50 -5.79
N GLN A 104 -13.56 -9.29 -5.66
CA GLN A 104 -13.57 -10.75 -5.77
C GLN A 104 -13.32 -11.42 -4.42
N GLY A 105 -13.22 -10.61 -3.39
CA GLY A 105 -13.04 -11.02 -2.02
C GLY A 105 -11.62 -11.37 -1.60
N TYR A 106 -11.50 -11.63 -0.30
CA TYR A 106 -10.29 -12.12 0.37
C TYR A 106 -10.60 -13.38 1.14
N LEU A 107 -9.86 -14.44 0.84
CA LEU A 107 -10.05 -15.80 1.39
C LEU A 107 -8.78 -16.22 2.13
N TRP A 108 -8.87 -16.29 3.46
CA TRP A 108 -7.81 -16.73 4.34
C TRP A 108 -8.05 -18.18 4.73
N LEU A 109 -7.24 -19.09 4.20
CA LEU A 109 -7.36 -20.53 4.38
C LEU A 109 -6.40 -21.00 5.46
N THR A 110 -6.84 -21.95 6.29
CA THR A 110 -5.96 -22.60 7.27
C THR A 110 -6.13 -24.10 7.31
N THR A 111 -5.02 -24.80 7.52
CA THR A 111 -4.95 -26.24 7.79
C THR A 111 -4.61 -26.53 9.26
N ASP A 112 -4.37 -25.49 10.06
CA ASP A 112 -3.97 -25.57 11.48
C ASP A 112 -5.12 -25.20 12.42
N GLU A 113 -5.43 -26.07 13.39
CA GLU A 113 -6.51 -25.86 14.35
C GLU A 113 -6.31 -24.64 15.26
N ARG A 114 -5.08 -24.26 15.57
CA ARG A 114 -4.81 -23.07 16.40
C ARG A 114 -5.08 -21.81 15.58
N ARG A 115 -4.70 -21.81 14.31
CA ARG A 115 -5.04 -20.72 13.37
C ARG A 115 -6.55 -20.62 13.18
N ALA A 116 -7.24 -21.73 13.00
CA ALA A 116 -8.70 -21.76 12.94
C ALA A 116 -9.34 -21.13 14.20
N GLY A 117 -8.79 -21.43 15.38
CA GLY A 117 -9.21 -20.78 16.63
C GLY A 117 -8.97 -19.28 16.66
N ARG A 118 -7.84 -18.80 16.15
CA ARG A 118 -7.54 -17.36 16.01
C ARG A 118 -8.49 -16.69 15.01
N GLN A 119 -8.76 -17.31 13.86
CA GLN A 119 -9.74 -16.79 12.89
C GLN A 119 -11.11 -16.60 13.51
N ARG A 120 -11.60 -17.58 14.30
CA ARG A 120 -12.88 -17.45 15.04
C ARG A 120 -12.90 -16.26 16.00
N THR A 121 -11.81 -16.07 16.75
CA THR A 121 -11.68 -14.95 17.67
C THR A 121 -11.66 -13.61 16.93
N LEU A 122 -10.91 -13.53 15.82
CA LEU A 122 -10.78 -12.31 15.03
C LEU A 122 -12.11 -11.93 14.35
N VAL A 123 -12.83 -12.91 13.77
CA VAL A 123 -14.14 -12.66 13.16
C VAL A 123 -15.14 -12.16 14.19
N ALA A 124 -15.20 -12.79 15.37
CA ALA A 124 -16.05 -12.32 16.46
C ALA A 124 -15.72 -10.89 16.90
N GLN A 125 -14.43 -10.54 16.94
CA GLN A 125 -13.97 -9.18 17.24
C GLN A 125 -14.37 -8.19 16.14
N GLN A 126 -14.23 -8.55 14.87
CA GLN A 126 -14.64 -7.72 13.72
C GLN A 126 -16.15 -7.47 13.73
N HIS A 127 -16.96 -8.48 13.99
CA HIS A 127 -18.41 -8.33 14.20
C HIS A 127 -18.71 -7.37 15.36
N GLY A 128 -17.97 -7.47 16.47
CA GLY A 128 -18.08 -6.52 17.60
C GLY A 128 -17.73 -5.07 17.24
N TRP A 129 -17.02 -4.84 16.12
CA TRP A 129 -16.74 -3.51 15.56
C TRP A 129 -17.73 -3.08 14.46
N GLY A 130 -18.76 -3.90 14.19
CA GLY A 130 -19.76 -3.64 13.13
C GLY A 130 -19.27 -4.00 11.73
N GLN A 131 -18.31 -4.96 11.63
CA GLN A 131 -17.88 -5.54 10.37
C GLN A 131 -18.52 -6.93 10.22
N ASP A 132 -19.86 -6.95 10.05
CA ASP A 132 -20.68 -8.16 10.12
C ASP A 132 -20.65 -9.03 8.84
N ASP A 133 -20.05 -8.53 7.77
CA ASP A 133 -19.95 -9.16 6.44
C ASP A 133 -18.70 -10.04 6.28
N VAL A 134 -17.97 -10.30 7.36
CA VAL A 134 -16.90 -11.30 7.39
C VAL A 134 -17.49 -12.65 7.77
N GLU A 135 -17.41 -13.61 6.86
CA GLU A 135 -17.89 -14.98 7.07
C GLU A 135 -16.77 -15.88 7.59
N LEU A 136 -17.16 -16.84 8.42
CA LEU A 136 -16.31 -17.97 8.81
C LEU A 136 -16.92 -19.22 8.18
N LEU A 137 -16.13 -19.90 7.33
CA LEU A 137 -16.57 -21.05 6.54
C LEU A 137 -15.81 -22.28 6.99
N ASP A 138 -16.49 -23.42 7.11
CA ASP A 138 -15.82 -24.69 7.29
C ASP A 138 -15.22 -25.23 5.97
N GLY A 139 -14.40 -26.30 6.04
CA GLY A 139 -13.69 -26.82 4.89
C GLY A 139 -14.62 -27.27 3.76
N ASP A 140 -15.77 -27.84 4.06
CA ASP A 140 -16.75 -28.32 3.07
C ASP A 140 -17.44 -27.15 2.36
N GLU A 141 -17.82 -26.13 3.10
CA GLU A 141 -18.36 -24.88 2.54
C GLU A 141 -17.35 -24.18 1.63
N VAL A 142 -16.07 -24.12 2.04
CA VAL A 142 -14.99 -23.55 1.25
C VAL A 142 -14.82 -24.28 -0.07
N ARG A 143 -14.71 -25.62 -0.06
CA ARG A 143 -14.58 -26.45 -1.27
C ARG A 143 -15.80 -26.38 -2.17
N SER A 144 -16.98 -26.27 -1.60
CA SER A 144 -18.22 -26.08 -2.38
C SER A 144 -18.20 -24.77 -3.17
N ARG A 145 -17.65 -23.68 -2.61
CA ARG A 145 -17.55 -22.37 -3.28
C ARG A 145 -16.33 -22.28 -4.21
N TRP A 146 -15.22 -22.88 -3.80
CA TRP A 146 -13.94 -22.86 -4.53
C TRP A 146 -13.35 -24.28 -4.64
N PRO A 147 -13.76 -25.04 -5.66
CA PRO A 147 -13.37 -26.46 -5.82
C PRO A 147 -11.86 -26.71 -5.99
N TYR A 148 -11.06 -25.68 -6.19
CA TYR A 148 -9.60 -25.75 -6.24
C TYR A 148 -8.94 -25.76 -4.86
N VAL A 149 -9.71 -25.55 -3.79
CA VAL A 149 -9.18 -25.57 -2.43
C VAL A 149 -8.99 -27.02 -1.98
N ARG A 150 -7.84 -27.29 -1.37
CA ARG A 150 -7.46 -28.64 -0.95
C ARG A 150 -8.30 -29.18 0.19
N ASP A 151 -8.34 -30.51 0.28
CA ASP A 151 -9.09 -31.23 1.30
C ASP A 151 -8.56 -31.00 2.72
N GLU A 152 -7.26 -30.71 2.85
CA GLU A 152 -6.60 -30.44 4.12
C GLU A 152 -7.02 -29.12 4.77
N VAL A 153 -7.66 -28.22 4.03
CA VAL A 153 -8.16 -26.94 4.55
C VAL A 153 -9.33 -27.19 5.50
N LEU A 154 -9.16 -26.76 6.74
CA LEU A 154 -10.14 -26.93 7.82
C LEU A 154 -11.17 -25.82 7.86
N GLN A 155 -10.73 -24.59 7.63
CA GLN A 155 -11.54 -23.38 7.82
C GLN A 155 -11.05 -22.25 6.94
N ALA A 156 -11.94 -21.33 6.62
CA ALA A 156 -11.60 -20.06 6.02
C ALA A 156 -12.30 -18.89 6.69
N ARG A 157 -11.63 -17.73 6.63
CA ARG A 157 -12.21 -16.42 6.87
C ARG A 157 -12.38 -15.74 5.52
N TRP A 158 -13.58 -15.23 5.24
CA TRP A 158 -13.96 -14.71 3.94
C TRP A 158 -14.71 -13.38 4.04
N ARG A 159 -14.42 -12.45 3.13
CA ARG A 159 -15.21 -11.26 2.91
C ARG A 159 -15.31 -10.95 1.42
N ALA A 160 -16.54 -10.92 0.90
CA ALA A 160 -16.81 -10.77 -0.53
C ALA A 160 -16.42 -9.40 -1.10
N GLU A 161 -16.62 -8.32 -0.33
CA GLU A 161 -16.40 -6.94 -0.78
C GLU A 161 -14.93 -6.48 -0.69
N ASP A 162 -14.04 -7.32 -0.20
CA ASP A 162 -12.61 -7.12 -0.33
C ASP A 162 -12.17 -7.38 -1.77
N GLY A 163 -10.98 -6.92 -2.16
CA GLY A 163 -10.57 -7.09 -3.55
C GLY A 163 -9.21 -6.50 -3.87
N PHE A 164 -9.09 -6.07 -5.11
CA PHE A 164 -7.85 -5.47 -5.62
C PHE A 164 -8.14 -4.46 -6.74
N LEU A 165 -7.17 -3.61 -7.00
CA LEU A 165 -7.18 -2.57 -8.02
C LEU A 165 -5.78 -2.43 -8.66
N ASP A 166 -5.64 -1.58 -9.66
CA ASP A 166 -4.34 -1.22 -10.22
C ASP A 166 -3.70 -0.08 -9.40
N PRO A 167 -2.57 -0.35 -8.68
CA PRO A 167 -1.88 0.65 -7.88
C PRO A 167 -1.37 1.84 -8.67
N LYS A 168 -1.00 1.62 -9.93
CA LYS A 168 -0.49 2.67 -10.81
C LYS A 168 -1.64 3.58 -11.28
N ALA A 169 -2.77 2.97 -11.68
CA ALA A 169 -3.97 3.73 -12.02
C ALA A 169 -4.43 4.59 -10.82
N LEU A 170 -4.49 4.03 -9.61
CA LEU A 170 -4.83 4.80 -8.41
C LEU A 170 -3.88 6.00 -8.21
N THR A 171 -2.57 5.78 -8.30
CA THR A 171 -1.57 6.85 -8.09
C THR A 171 -1.71 7.96 -9.14
N LEU A 172 -1.76 7.60 -10.42
CA LEU A 172 -1.85 8.57 -11.51
C LEU A 172 -3.20 9.29 -11.50
N GLY A 173 -4.28 8.58 -11.21
CA GLY A 173 -5.61 9.16 -11.09
C GLY A 173 -5.71 10.18 -9.94
N LEU A 174 -5.11 9.91 -8.78
CA LEU A 174 -5.07 10.86 -7.67
C LEU A 174 -4.25 12.13 -8.01
N VAL A 175 -3.09 11.97 -8.69
CA VAL A 175 -2.29 13.12 -9.13
C VAL A 175 -3.07 13.93 -10.16
N ALA A 176 -3.67 13.29 -11.16
CA ALA A 176 -4.49 13.97 -12.17
C ALA A 176 -5.68 14.72 -11.55
N GLY A 177 -6.40 14.08 -10.62
CA GLY A 177 -7.52 14.69 -9.89
C GLY A 177 -7.09 15.84 -8.99
N SER A 178 -5.84 15.84 -8.49
CA SER A 178 -5.30 16.94 -7.69
C SER A 178 -5.02 18.19 -8.50
N ARG A 179 -4.72 18.05 -9.81
CA ARG A 179 -4.18 19.10 -10.67
C ARG A 179 -2.89 19.74 -10.12
N ALA A 180 -2.25 19.10 -9.15
CA ALA A 180 -0.98 19.57 -8.59
C ALA A 180 0.13 19.46 -9.61
N PRO A 181 1.01 20.47 -9.73
CA PRO A 181 2.20 20.34 -10.55
C PRO A 181 3.15 19.30 -9.97
N VAL A 182 3.83 18.61 -10.87
CA VAL A 182 4.79 17.54 -10.56
C VAL A 182 6.14 17.89 -11.19
N CYS A 183 7.21 17.83 -10.41
CA CYS A 183 8.57 17.92 -10.91
C CYS A 183 9.25 16.56 -10.73
N THR A 184 9.47 15.83 -11.84
CA THR A 184 10.20 14.56 -11.86
C THR A 184 11.69 14.77 -12.11
N GLY A 185 12.55 13.80 -11.75
CA GLY A 185 14.01 13.97 -11.76
C GLY A 185 14.46 15.08 -10.81
N CYS A 186 13.62 15.44 -9.84
CA CYS A 186 13.86 16.51 -8.87
C CYS A 186 14.08 15.89 -7.49
N GLU A 187 15.33 15.72 -7.11
CA GLU A 187 15.75 15.11 -5.86
C GLU A 187 15.88 16.15 -4.76
N VAL A 188 15.25 15.91 -3.62
CA VAL A 188 15.43 16.72 -2.42
C VAL A 188 16.78 16.41 -1.81
N THR A 189 17.60 17.46 -1.60
CA THR A 189 18.98 17.38 -1.10
C THR A 189 19.16 18.04 0.26
N GLY A 190 18.15 18.78 0.74
CA GLY A 190 18.21 19.45 2.05
C GLY A 190 16.94 20.21 2.39
N PHE A 191 16.96 20.78 3.58
CA PHE A 191 15.89 21.64 4.10
C PHE A 191 16.46 22.93 4.65
N ARG A 192 15.90 24.08 4.26
CA ARG A 192 16.24 25.38 4.81
C ARG A 192 15.41 25.69 6.04
N THR A 193 16.06 26.28 7.03
CA THR A 193 15.41 26.68 8.27
C THR A 193 15.78 28.10 8.64
N ALA A 194 14.85 28.81 9.27
CA ALA A 194 15.09 30.07 9.94
C ALA A 194 14.31 30.09 11.27
N ASN A 195 14.96 30.58 12.32
CA ASN A 195 14.36 30.60 13.67
C ASN A 195 13.79 29.24 14.14
N GLY A 196 14.41 28.13 13.71
CA GLY A 196 13.98 26.77 14.07
C GLY A 196 12.78 26.25 13.30
N CYS A 197 12.26 26.96 12.28
CA CYS A 197 11.15 26.54 11.44
C CYS A 197 11.62 26.31 10.00
N LEU A 198 10.93 25.45 9.27
CA LEU A 198 11.14 25.22 7.84
C LEU A 198 10.84 26.49 7.05
N THR A 199 11.70 26.82 6.08
CA THR A 199 11.52 27.95 5.16
C THR A 199 11.70 27.57 3.68
N GLY A 200 12.08 26.33 3.41
CA GLY A 200 12.21 25.84 2.04
C GLY A 200 12.82 24.45 1.95
N VAL A 201 12.68 23.88 0.77
CA VAL A 201 13.22 22.57 0.38
C VAL A 201 14.30 22.79 -0.68
N GLU A 202 15.49 22.26 -0.44
CA GLU A 202 16.59 22.26 -1.39
C GLU A 202 16.51 21.04 -2.31
N THR A 203 16.75 21.26 -3.58
CA THR A 203 16.74 20.19 -4.59
C THR A 203 17.98 20.26 -5.47
N ASN A 204 18.23 19.21 -6.24
CA ASN A 204 19.28 19.20 -7.28
C ASN A 204 19.00 20.20 -8.43
N ARG A 205 17.85 20.89 -8.43
CA ARG A 205 17.42 21.87 -9.44
C ARG A 205 17.07 23.23 -8.85
N GLY A 206 17.51 23.54 -7.65
CA GLY A 206 17.25 24.80 -6.97
C GLY A 206 16.47 24.67 -5.68
N VAL A 207 15.90 25.75 -5.20
CA VAL A 207 15.25 25.85 -3.91
C VAL A 207 13.79 26.22 -4.09
N VAL A 208 12.89 25.49 -3.43
CA VAL A 208 11.48 25.82 -3.34
C VAL A 208 11.21 26.42 -1.96
N ALA A 209 10.87 27.69 -1.89
CA ALA A 209 10.45 28.33 -0.64
C ALA A 209 9.09 27.79 -0.21
N CYS A 210 8.97 27.37 1.04
CA CYS A 210 7.73 26.88 1.61
C CYS A 210 7.79 26.92 3.13
N GLU A 211 6.64 27.05 3.78
CA GLU A 211 6.49 26.94 5.24
C GLU A 211 6.05 25.54 5.65
N SER A 212 5.64 24.71 4.70
CA SER A 212 5.17 23.35 4.93
C SER A 212 5.71 22.38 3.90
N ALA A 213 6.29 21.28 4.36
CA ALA A 213 6.70 20.14 3.53
C ALA A 213 6.32 18.82 4.20
N VAL A 214 6.00 17.79 3.39
CA VAL A 214 5.69 16.46 3.89
C VAL A 214 6.59 15.41 3.26
N ILE A 215 7.16 14.55 4.07
CA ILE A 215 7.94 13.39 3.64
C ILE A 215 6.97 12.24 3.37
N ALA A 216 6.76 11.93 2.08
CA ALA A 216 5.95 10.85 1.54
C ALA A 216 6.79 9.90 0.66
N ALA A 217 8.10 9.79 1.00
CA ALA A 217 9.13 9.16 0.18
C ALA A 217 9.21 7.62 0.33
N GLY A 218 8.17 7.00 0.91
CA GLY A 218 8.11 5.54 1.09
C GLY A 218 9.38 5.02 1.80
N PRO A 219 10.09 4.04 1.22
CA PRO A 219 11.27 3.45 1.85
C PRO A 219 12.41 4.46 2.08
N PHE A 220 12.45 5.54 1.33
CA PHE A 220 13.46 6.59 1.49
C PHE A 220 13.09 7.67 2.52
N SER A 221 11.95 7.54 3.21
CA SER A 221 11.51 8.55 4.20
C SER A 221 12.52 8.76 5.33
N GLY A 222 13.20 7.72 5.78
CA GLY A 222 14.27 7.85 6.77
C GLY A 222 15.51 8.57 6.22
N VAL A 223 15.85 8.34 4.94
CA VAL A 223 16.98 9.02 4.26
C VAL A 223 16.66 10.51 4.10
N VAL A 224 15.46 10.85 3.62
CA VAL A 224 15.00 12.23 3.48
C VAL A 224 14.94 12.94 4.84
N GLY A 225 14.47 12.26 5.89
CA GLY A 225 14.45 12.80 7.24
C GLY A 225 15.85 13.14 7.78
N ALA A 226 16.84 12.32 7.46
CA ALA A 226 18.23 12.56 7.86
C ALA A 226 18.81 13.84 7.24
N LEU A 227 18.32 14.29 6.09
CA LEU A 227 18.69 15.60 5.50
C LEU A 227 18.27 16.79 6.38
N ALA A 228 17.24 16.60 7.22
CA ALA A 228 16.82 17.58 8.22
C ALA A 228 17.43 17.30 9.62
N GLY A 229 18.36 16.34 9.74
CA GLY A 229 18.91 15.92 11.02
C GLY A 229 17.96 15.06 11.86
N LEU A 230 16.85 14.59 11.31
CA LEU A 230 15.81 13.83 12.00
C LEU A 230 15.98 12.32 11.81
N ARG A 231 15.55 11.57 12.83
CA ARG A 231 15.48 10.10 12.78
C ARG A 231 14.07 9.64 13.08
N PHE A 232 13.55 8.78 12.25
CA PHE A 232 12.21 8.19 12.42
C PHE A 232 12.31 6.70 12.75
N PRO A 233 11.37 6.15 13.51
CA PRO A 233 11.34 4.72 13.83
C PRO A 233 10.85 3.91 12.60
N LEU A 234 11.63 3.96 11.53
CA LEU A 234 11.34 3.29 10.27
C LEU A 234 12.43 2.25 9.98
N THR A 235 11.98 1.09 9.55
CA THR A 235 12.82 0.07 8.94
C THR A 235 12.30 -0.28 7.56
N THR A 236 13.16 -0.76 6.67
CA THR A 236 12.74 -1.22 5.35
C THR A 236 13.02 -2.69 5.18
N VAL A 237 12.07 -3.40 4.57
CA VAL A 237 12.13 -4.85 4.33
C VAL A 237 11.84 -5.11 2.87
N ALA A 238 12.74 -5.80 2.17
CA ALA A 238 12.54 -6.18 0.77
C ALA A 238 11.38 -7.17 0.64
N ARG A 239 10.55 -6.98 -0.39
CA ARG A 239 9.45 -7.87 -0.74
C ARG A 239 9.43 -8.12 -2.24
N HIS A 240 9.06 -9.33 -2.62
CA HIS A 240 9.02 -9.78 -3.99
C HIS A 240 7.61 -10.19 -4.39
N LYS A 241 7.25 -9.88 -5.62
CA LYS A 241 6.03 -10.32 -6.29
C LYS A 241 6.41 -11.12 -7.52
N VAL A 242 5.95 -12.35 -7.59
CA VAL A 242 6.03 -13.17 -8.81
C VAL A 242 4.84 -12.82 -9.69
N VAL A 243 5.10 -12.56 -10.95
CA VAL A 243 4.09 -12.27 -11.96
C VAL A 243 4.12 -13.40 -12.98
N MET A 244 3.02 -14.11 -13.10
CA MET A 244 2.83 -15.22 -14.04
C MET A 244 1.68 -14.88 -14.99
N PRO A 245 1.95 -14.31 -16.18
CA PRO A 245 0.90 -14.05 -17.15
C PRO A 245 0.51 -15.36 -17.88
N ASP A 246 -0.72 -15.38 -18.40
CA ASP A 246 -1.21 -16.44 -19.29
C ASP A 246 -1.10 -17.85 -18.67
N VAL A 247 -1.60 -18.04 -17.45
CA VAL A 247 -1.74 -19.33 -16.76
C VAL A 247 -3.22 -19.70 -16.74
N PRO A 248 -3.71 -20.52 -17.68
CA PRO A 248 -5.13 -20.79 -17.85
C PRO A 248 -5.76 -21.57 -16.69
N GLU A 249 -4.95 -22.27 -15.89
CA GLU A 249 -5.39 -22.98 -14.68
C GLU A 249 -5.87 -22.05 -13.57
N VAL A 250 -5.43 -20.79 -13.58
CA VAL A 250 -5.84 -19.79 -12.57
C VAL A 250 -7.28 -19.35 -12.83
N PRO A 251 -8.23 -19.58 -11.91
CA PRO A 251 -9.60 -19.14 -12.09
C PRO A 251 -9.68 -17.60 -12.12
N PRO A 252 -10.20 -16.97 -13.18
CA PRO A 252 -10.16 -15.51 -13.35
C PRO A 252 -11.02 -14.75 -12.33
N CYS A 253 -12.00 -15.41 -11.72
CA CYS A 253 -12.89 -14.85 -10.69
C CYS A 253 -12.51 -15.29 -9.28
N ALA A 254 -11.32 -15.91 -9.08
CA ALA A 254 -10.88 -16.31 -7.76
C ALA A 254 -10.63 -15.07 -6.87
N PRO A 255 -10.88 -15.18 -5.56
CA PRO A 255 -10.48 -14.16 -4.60
C PRO A 255 -8.96 -14.06 -4.46
N MET A 256 -8.49 -13.03 -3.76
CA MET A 256 -7.18 -13.08 -3.14
C MET A 256 -7.18 -14.27 -2.18
N THR A 257 -6.39 -15.29 -2.48
CA THR A 257 -6.32 -16.55 -1.73
C THR A 257 -5.02 -16.60 -0.94
N ILE A 258 -5.12 -16.77 0.37
CA ILE A 258 -4.02 -16.68 1.31
C ILE A 258 -3.96 -17.96 2.13
N ASP A 259 -2.80 -18.59 2.19
CA ASP A 259 -2.46 -19.59 3.21
C ASP A 259 -2.13 -18.83 4.51
N ASP A 260 -3.07 -18.81 5.46
CA ASP A 260 -2.96 -18.11 6.73
C ASP A 260 -1.88 -18.74 7.66
N ASP A 261 -1.49 -19.98 7.38
CA ASP A 261 -0.48 -20.70 8.15
C ASP A 261 0.94 -20.24 7.78
N THR A 262 1.16 -19.88 6.51
CA THR A 262 2.50 -19.53 5.98
C THR A 262 2.64 -18.09 5.53
N GLY A 263 1.53 -17.42 5.18
CA GLY A 263 1.55 -16.09 4.56
C GLY A 263 1.78 -16.10 3.05
N ALA A 264 1.87 -17.28 2.41
CA ALA A 264 1.90 -17.38 0.96
C ALA A 264 0.52 -17.06 0.38
N HIS A 265 0.49 -16.27 -0.70
CA HIS A 265 -0.77 -15.86 -1.27
C HIS A 265 -0.68 -15.58 -2.77
N TRP A 266 -1.83 -15.67 -3.43
CA TRP A 266 -1.96 -15.38 -4.85
C TRP A 266 -3.31 -14.72 -5.16
N ARG A 267 -3.37 -14.01 -6.28
CA ARG A 267 -4.60 -13.52 -6.87
C ARG A 267 -4.58 -13.59 -8.39
N PRO A 268 -5.73 -13.69 -9.07
CA PRO A 268 -5.76 -13.61 -10.51
C PRO A 268 -5.29 -12.25 -11.03
N ALA A 269 -4.50 -12.27 -12.10
CA ALA A 269 -4.00 -11.11 -12.80
C ALA A 269 -3.45 -11.51 -14.19
N LEU A 270 -3.58 -10.66 -15.20
CA LEU A 270 -2.97 -10.84 -16.52
C LEU A 270 -3.27 -12.22 -17.15
N ARG A 271 -4.49 -12.74 -17.01
CA ARG A 271 -4.91 -14.11 -17.39
C ARG A 271 -4.08 -15.22 -16.73
N GLY A 272 -3.46 -14.90 -15.61
CA GLY A 272 -2.65 -15.77 -14.76
C GLY A 272 -2.72 -15.25 -13.34
N ALA A 273 -1.57 -15.08 -12.65
CA ALA A 273 -1.57 -14.68 -11.25
C ALA A 273 -0.42 -13.75 -10.86
N TYR A 274 -0.64 -13.03 -9.77
CA TYR A 274 0.41 -12.49 -8.89
C TYR A 274 0.52 -13.38 -7.66
N LEU A 275 1.76 -13.73 -7.29
CA LEU A 275 2.06 -14.52 -6.10
C LEU A 275 3.00 -13.73 -5.19
N LEU A 276 2.77 -13.83 -3.89
CA LEU A 276 3.60 -13.23 -2.86
C LEU A 276 3.74 -14.17 -1.67
N HIS A 277 4.70 -13.84 -0.83
CA HIS A 277 4.85 -14.42 0.49
C HIS A 277 5.31 -13.31 1.44
N THR A 278 4.62 -13.17 2.56
CA THR A 278 5.02 -12.27 3.63
C THR A 278 5.65 -13.08 4.74
N ASP A 279 6.98 -13.19 4.69
CA ASP A 279 7.76 -13.83 5.74
C ASP A 279 8.11 -12.79 6.82
N PRO A 280 7.58 -12.92 8.06
CA PRO A 280 7.89 -11.99 9.14
C PRO A 280 9.36 -12.03 9.57
N THR A 281 10.09 -13.09 9.23
CA THR A 281 11.51 -13.24 9.58
C THR A 281 12.45 -12.58 8.57
N THR A 282 11.93 -12.04 7.45
CA THR A 282 12.77 -11.34 6.46
C THR A 282 13.52 -10.19 7.13
N PRO A 283 14.87 -10.18 7.08
CA PRO A 283 15.64 -9.15 7.77
C PRO A 283 15.46 -7.78 7.15
N PRO A 284 15.57 -6.70 7.94
CA PRO A 284 15.64 -5.36 7.41
C PRO A 284 16.79 -5.19 6.42
N SER A 285 16.59 -4.40 5.40
CA SER A 285 17.60 -4.03 4.41
C SER A 285 17.55 -2.52 4.13
N PRO A 286 18.67 -1.88 3.79
CA PRO A 286 18.65 -0.47 3.38
C PRO A 286 17.73 -0.24 2.17
N PRO A 287 17.09 0.92 2.07
CA PRO A 287 16.30 1.24 0.88
C PRO A 287 17.21 1.31 -0.35
N ALA A 288 16.75 0.75 -1.45
CA ALA A 288 17.47 0.74 -2.71
C ALA A 288 16.55 1.14 -3.87
N ASP A 289 17.14 1.73 -4.91
CA ASP A 289 16.43 2.09 -6.15
C ASP A 289 16.06 0.88 -6.98
N ASP A 290 16.85 -0.18 -6.85
CA ASP A 290 16.66 -1.45 -7.52
C ASP A 290 16.83 -2.57 -6.48
N VAL A 291 15.72 -3.24 -6.18
CA VAL A 291 15.71 -4.41 -5.30
C VAL A 291 15.91 -5.62 -6.17
N THR A 292 17.09 -6.21 -6.12
CA THR A 292 17.44 -7.39 -6.92
C THR A 292 16.48 -8.54 -6.62
N PRO A 293 15.77 -9.08 -7.61
CA PRO A 293 14.89 -10.23 -7.43
C PRO A 293 15.68 -11.49 -7.04
N ASP A 294 15.17 -12.23 -6.05
CA ASP A 294 15.69 -13.58 -5.74
C ASP A 294 14.76 -14.63 -6.37
N HIS A 295 15.21 -15.29 -7.42
CA HIS A 295 14.43 -16.32 -8.11
C HIS A 295 14.13 -17.55 -7.25
N ARG A 296 14.89 -17.80 -6.16
CA ARG A 296 14.58 -18.85 -5.18
C ARG A 296 13.26 -18.58 -4.48
N PHE A 297 12.88 -17.30 -4.34
CA PHE A 297 11.58 -16.91 -3.83
C PHE A 297 10.44 -17.44 -4.71
N ALA A 298 10.55 -17.27 -6.05
CA ALA A 298 9.54 -17.79 -6.98
C ALA A 298 9.47 -19.32 -6.94
N GLN A 299 10.64 -19.99 -6.91
CA GLN A 299 10.69 -21.45 -6.77
C GLN A 299 10.05 -21.93 -5.46
N GLY A 300 10.34 -21.26 -4.35
CA GLY A 300 9.73 -21.58 -3.05
C GLY A 300 8.21 -21.48 -3.04
N LEU A 301 7.64 -20.52 -3.77
CA LEU A 301 6.18 -20.39 -3.90
C LEU A 301 5.54 -21.41 -4.84
N LEU A 302 6.26 -21.82 -5.89
CA LEU A 302 5.70 -22.66 -6.95
C LEU A 302 5.97 -24.15 -6.75
N ASP A 303 7.12 -24.54 -6.16
CA ASP A 303 7.45 -25.95 -5.91
C ASP A 303 6.49 -26.57 -4.87
N PRO A 304 5.67 -27.55 -5.23
CA PRO A 304 4.74 -28.20 -4.29
C PRO A 304 5.42 -28.84 -3.06
N ALA A 305 6.70 -29.17 -3.16
CA ALA A 305 7.48 -29.72 -2.04
C ALA A 305 7.91 -28.63 -1.03
N SER A 306 7.75 -27.35 -1.39
CA SER A 306 8.13 -26.25 -0.51
C SER A 306 7.11 -26.07 0.63
N PRO A 307 7.57 -25.79 1.87
CA PRO A 307 6.68 -25.53 3.00
C PRO A 307 5.86 -24.23 2.86
N VAL A 308 6.21 -23.36 1.93
CA VAL A 308 5.50 -22.09 1.65
C VAL A 308 4.86 -22.07 0.26
N SER A 309 4.67 -23.23 -0.36
CA SER A 309 4.07 -23.33 -1.67
C SER A 309 2.60 -22.90 -1.66
N VAL A 310 2.18 -22.15 -2.69
CA VAL A 310 0.76 -21.84 -2.92
C VAL A 310 -0.08 -23.09 -3.23
N ALA A 311 0.58 -24.20 -3.61
CA ALA A 311 -0.05 -25.51 -3.81
C ALA A 311 -0.56 -26.13 -2.50
N ARG A 312 -0.13 -25.67 -1.34
CA ARG A 312 -0.60 -26.14 -0.03
C ARG A 312 -2.10 -25.97 0.19
N VAL A 313 -2.68 -24.95 -0.40
CA VAL A 313 -4.11 -24.62 -0.23
C VAL A 313 -4.89 -24.57 -1.55
N SER A 314 -4.20 -24.62 -2.70
CA SER A 314 -4.84 -24.55 -4.04
C SER A 314 -4.22 -25.60 -4.97
N ASP A 315 -4.99 -26.64 -5.31
CA ASP A 315 -4.50 -27.86 -5.97
C ASP A 315 -3.97 -27.65 -7.41
N PHE A 316 -4.53 -26.70 -8.16
CA PHE A 316 -4.13 -26.47 -9.55
C PHE A 316 -2.67 -26.01 -9.70
N TRP A 317 -2.05 -25.48 -8.66
CA TRP A 317 -0.64 -25.08 -8.71
C TRP A 317 0.31 -26.26 -8.90
N GLU A 318 -0.06 -27.48 -8.46
CA GLU A 318 0.71 -28.69 -8.79
C GLU A 318 0.74 -28.95 -10.29
N ARG A 319 -0.39 -28.75 -10.98
CA ARG A 319 -0.47 -28.93 -12.43
C ARG A 319 0.35 -27.87 -13.16
N VAL A 320 0.26 -26.60 -12.69
CA VAL A 320 1.08 -25.50 -13.21
C VAL A 320 2.57 -25.81 -13.07
N TRP A 321 3.00 -26.32 -11.93
CA TRP A 321 4.38 -26.75 -11.71
C TRP A 321 4.79 -27.93 -12.61
N ALA A 322 3.97 -28.96 -12.71
CA ALA A 322 4.23 -30.15 -13.52
C ALA A 322 4.35 -29.83 -15.03
N HIS A 323 3.66 -28.82 -15.51
CA HIS A 323 3.76 -28.32 -16.90
C HIS A 323 5.00 -27.46 -17.15
N GLY A 324 5.90 -27.35 -16.17
CA GLY A 324 7.11 -26.55 -16.31
C GLY A 324 6.85 -25.06 -16.21
N ALA A 325 6.19 -24.62 -15.13
CA ALA A 325 5.86 -23.22 -14.82
C ALA A 325 7.11 -22.32 -14.76
N ALA A 326 7.83 -22.21 -15.87
CA ALA A 326 9.08 -21.46 -15.96
C ALA A 326 8.88 -20.01 -16.45
N HIS A 327 7.64 -19.65 -16.80
CA HIS A 327 7.36 -18.35 -17.38
C HIS A 327 6.87 -17.37 -16.30
N TRP A 328 7.80 -16.77 -15.59
CA TRP A 328 7.51 -15.67 -14.67
C TRP A 328 8.53 -14.55 -14.79
N PHE A 329 8.12 -13.37 -14.35
CA PHE A 329 9.03 -12.29 -14.01
C PHE A 329 8.74 -11.80 -12.60
N MET A 330 9.67 -11.06 -12.03
CA MET A 330 9.54 -10.58 -10.65
C MET A 330 9.55 -9.06 -10.60
N GLN A 331 8.75 -8.53 -9.71
CA GLN A 331 8.81 -7.15 -9.27
C GLN A 331 9.16 -7.13 -7.79
N SER A 332 10.05 -6.22 -7.42
CA SER A 332 10.51 -6.12 -6.03
C SER A 332 10.42 -4.68 -5.53
N GLY A 333 10.23 -4.52 -4.25
CA GLY A 333 10.16 -3.23 -3.59
C GLY A 333 10.39 -3.37 -2.09
N HIS A 334 10.40 -2.25 -1.37
CA HIS A 334 10.54 -2.28 0.08
C HIS A 334 9.22 -1.91 0.76
N TYR A 335 8.84 -2.68 1.79
CA TYR A 335 7.92 -2.18 2.79
C TYR A 335 8.63 -1.21 3.72
N THR A 336 7.94 -0.14 4.09
CA THR A 336 8.40 0.82 5.10
C THR A 336 7.67 0.51 6.38
N MET A 337 8.37 -0.14 7.30
CA MET A 337 7.82 -0.67 8.54
C MET A 337 7.98 0.32 9.68
N THR A 338 6.97 0.40 10.53
CA THR A 338 7.01 1.04 11.85
C THR A 338 6.96 -0.04 12.93
N PRO A 339 7.31 0.26 14.20
CA PRO A 339 7.32 -0.75 15.26
C PRO A 339 5.96 -1.38 15.58
N ASP A 340 4.87 -0.66 15.31
CA ASP A 340 3.48 -1.10 15.53
C ASP A 340 2.71 -1.34 14.22
N HIS A 341 3.41 -1.33 13.11
CA HIS A 341 2.93 -1.52 11.73
C HIS A 341 1.89 -0.51 11.24
N ARG A 342 1.71 0.61 11.94
CA ARG A 342 0.77 1.69 11.61
C ARG A 342 1.50 2.90 11.03
N PRO A 343 0.89 3.68 10.13
CA PRO A 343 1.55 4.82 9.50
C PRO A 343 1.96 5.91 10.50
N LEU A 344 2.90 6.76 10.09
CA LEU A 344 3.28 7.99 10.76
C LEU A 344 2.65 9.16 10.02
N LEU A 345 1.68 9.82 10.65
CA LEU A 345 0.91 10.92 10.07
C LEU A 345 0.99 12.15 10.99
N GLY A 346 1.61 13.25 10.55
CA GLY A 346 1.61 14.48 11.32
C GLY A 346 2.96 15.17 11.43
N PRO A 347 3.12 16.14 12.37
CA PRO A 347 4.33 16.93 12.51
C PRO A 347 5.54 16.10 12.92
N SER A 348 6.70 16.48 12.42
CA SER A 348 8.01 16.06 12.94
C SER A 348 8.51 17.00 14.03
N ASP A 349 9.73 16.76 14.55
CA ASP A 349 10.38 17.65 15.50
C ASP A 349 10.87 18.98 14.86
N LEU A 350 10.87 19.09 13.53
CA LEU A 350 11.12 20.33 12.81
C LEU A 350 9.79 21.00 12.45
N PRO A 351 9.41 22.11 13.07
CA PRO A 351 8.20 22.85 12.73
C PRO A 351 8.14 23.19 11.23
N GLY A 352 7.02 22.88 10.59
CA GLY A 352 6.81 22.98 9.15
C GLY A 352 7.17 21.74 8.36
N LEU A 353 7.88 20.76 8.95
CA LEU A 353 8.15 19.48 8.31
C LEU A 353 7.25 18.39 8.90
N TYR A 354 6.59 17.65 8.02
CA TYR A 354 5.58 16.64 8.37
C TYR A 354 5.93 15.26 7.81
N LEU A 355 5.28 14.24 8.32
CA LEU A 355 5.37 12.85 7.87
C LEU A 355 4.02 12.35 7.38
N ASN A 356 4.05 11.64 6.26
CA ASN A 356 3.00 10.74 5.80
C ASN A 356 3.68 9.51 5.19
N THR A 357 3.97 8.48 6.00
CA THR A 357 4.81 7.33 5.60
C THR A 357 4.61 6.15 6.54
N GLY A 358 5.32 5.03 6.31
CA GLY A 358 5.38 3.93 7.26
C GLY A 358 4.14 3.04 7.28
N TYR A 359 3.50 2.80 6.13
CA TYR A 359 2.27 2.00 6.02
C TYR A 359 2.47 0.47 6.10
N SER A 360 3.69 0.00 6.32
CA SER A 360 4.02 -1.40 6.69
C SER A 360 3.37 -2.46 5.76
N GLY A 361 3.34 -2.22 4.46
CA GLY A 361 2.71 -3.10 3.47
C GLY A 361 1.28 -2.70 3.07
N HIS A 362 0.58 -1.89 3.85
CA HIS A 362 -0.81 -1.48 3.62
C HIS A 362 -0.95 -0.16 2.84
N GLY A 363 0.12 0.33 2.19
CA GLY A 363 0.15 1.66 1.57
C GLY A 363 -0.94 1.90 0.53
N ILE A 364 -1.29 0.90 -0.30
CA ILE A 364 -2.34 1.03 -1.32
C ILE A 364 -3.70 1.28 -0.67
N MET A 365 -4.07 0.46 0.31
CA MET A 365 -5.39 0.54 0.95
C MET A 365 -5.46 1.57 2.08
N GLY A 366 -4.33 1.92 2.70
CA GLY A 366 -4.31 2.85 3.85
C GLY A 366 -4.01 4.30 3.49
N SER A 367 -3.20 4.55 2.44
CA SER A 367 -2.69 5.90 2.19
C SER A 367 -3.73 6.91 1.69
N PRO A 368 -4.79 6.59 0.96
CA PRO A 368 -5.81 7.58 0.63
C PRO A 368 -6.43 8.21 1.88
N ALA A 369 -7.02 7.40 2.75
CA ALA A 369 -7.61 7.92 3.99
C ALA A 369 -6.55 8.46 4.96
N GLY A 370 -5.37 7.83 5.03
CA GLY A 370 -4.25 8.34 5.81
C GLY A 370 -3.81 9.73 5.37
N SER A 371 -3.77 10.00 4.06
CA SER A 371 -3.46 11.33 3.53
C SER A 371 -4.55 12.34 3.86
N ARG A 372 -5.83 11.95 3.78
CA ARG A 372 -6.92 12.83 4.23
C ARG A 372 -6.76 13.20 5.72
N ARG A 373 -6.57 12.20 6.60
CA ARG A 373 -6.34 12.43 8.03
C ARG A 373 -5.11 13.28 8.29
N PHE A 374 -4.03 13.06 7.54
CA PHE A 374 -2.85 13.90 7.59
C PHE A 374 -3.18 15.37 7.26
N ILE A 375 -3.95 15.63 6.20
CA ILE A 375 -4.36 16.98 5.82
C ILE A 375 -5.26 17.62 6.89
N ASP A 376 -6.13 16.85 7.55
CA ASP A 376 -6.92 17.36 8.69
C ASP A 376 -6.02 17.78 9.87
N VAL A 377 -4.92 17.06 10.12
CA VAL A 377 -3.92 17.47 11.13
C VAL A 377 -3.16 18.72 10.68
N LEU A 378 -2.70 18.76 9.42
CA LEU A 378 -1.96 19.89 8.85
C LEU A 378 -2.79 21.19 8.89
N THR A 379 -4.09 21.09 8.65
CA THR A 379 -5.01 22.25 8.61
C THR A 379 -5.62 22.58 9.97
N GLY A 380 -5.26 21.85 11.04
CA GLY A 380 -5.79 22.06 12.40
C GLY A 380 -7.24 21.61 12.61
N ARG A 381 -7.83 20.86 11.66
CA ARG A 381 -9.14 20.23 11.83
C ARG A 381 -9.13 19.09 12.84
N THR A 382 -7.99 18.42 12.95
CA THR A 382 -7.69 17.43 13.98
C THR A 382 -6.45 17.87 14.72
N ARG A 383 -6.48 17.90 16.05
CA ARG A 383 -5.31 18.21 16.86
C ARG A 383 -4.30 17.06 16.75
N PRO A 384 -2.99 17.34 16.70
CA PRO A 384 -1.97 16.28 16.59
C PRO A 384 -2.07 15.20 17.67
N GLU A 385 -2.44 15.58 18.89
CA GLU A 385 -2.61 14.65 20.02
C GLU A 385 -3.83 13.71 19.90
N ASP A 386 -4.86 14.11 19.16
CA ASP A 386 -6.05 13.29 18.88
C ASP A 386 -5.85 12.32 17.71
N ASN A 387 -4.72 12.43 17.00
CA ASN A 387 -4.38 11.56 15.90
C ASN A 387 -3.74 10.25 16.40
N ALA A 388 -4.42 9.12 16.22
CA ALA A 388 -3.92 7.81 16.60
C ALA A 388 -2.61 7.42 15.89
N PHE A 389 -2.33 8.03 14.75
CA PHE A 389 -1.14 7.76 13.91
C PHE A 389 -0.04 8.83 14.06
N ARG A 390 -0.08 9.65 15.10
CA ARG A 390 0.93 10.70 15.31
C ARG A 390 2.34 10.10 15.40
N PRO A 391 3.36 10.76 14.84
CA PRO A 391 4.72 10.23 14.76
C PRO A 391 5.38 9.94 16.13
N ASN A 392 5.03 10.68 17.14
CA ASN A 392 5.60 10.59 18.50
C ASN A 392 4.72 9.78 19.48
N ARG A 393 3.83 8.90 18.97
CA ARG A 393 3.03 8.02 19.85
C ARG A 393 3.90 6.97 20.52
N ALA A 394 3.41 6.40 21.61
CA ALA A 394 3.98 5.17 22.15
C ALA A 394 3.71 4.01 21.19
N PHE A 395 4.76 3.32 20.78
CA PHE A 395 4.67 2.15 19.91
C PHE A 395 4.50 0.89 20.77
N SER A 396 3.44 0.15 20.50
CA SER A 396 3.24 -1.17 21.11
C SER A 396 3.56 -2.20 20.03
N PRO A 397 4.67 -2.96 20.15
CA PRO A 397 4.97 -4.05 19.23
C PRO A 397 3.76 -5.00 19.16
N ARG A 398 3.39 -5.40 17.96
CA ARG A 398 2.30 -6.36 17.73
C ARG A 398 2.87 -7.65 17.17
N ASP A 399 2.35 -8.76 17.66
CA ASP A 399 2.45 -10.01 16.93
C ASP A 399 1.60 -9.87 15.68
N LEU A 400 2.24 -9.95 14.52
CA LEU A 400 1.53 -9.90 13.23
C LEU A 400 0.69 -11.17 13.06
N ASP A 401 -0.58 -11.05 13.33
CA ASP A 401 -1.56 -12.08 12.96
C ASP A 401 -2.23 -11.81 11.61
N VAL A 402 -1.92 -10.66 10.99
CA VAL A 402 -2.50 -10.24 9.71
C VAL A 402 -1.39 -9.65 8.83
N LEU A 403 -1.28 -10.14 7.61
CA LEU A 403 -0.33 -9.69 6.58
C LEU A 403 -0.47 -8.21 6.27
#